data_110e51f99c30a3b6079d274eac3f59ad
#
_entry.id   110e51f99c30a3b6079d274eac3f59ad
#
_cell.length_a   1.000
_cell.length_b   1.000
_cell.length_c   1.000
_cell.angle_alpha   90.00
_cell.angle_beta   90.00
_cell.angle_gamma   90.00
#
_symmetry.space_group_name_H-M   'P 1'
#
loop_
_entity.id
_entity.type
_entity.pdbx_description
1 polymer ?
#
loop_
_entity_poly.entity_id
_entity_poly.type
_entity_poly.pdbx_seq_one_letter_code
_entity_poly.pdbx_strand_id
1 'polypeptide(L)'
;MPSVYMYVVARDFGFAPNPFHGVCTLATCKPVIRKTAQVGDWVVGMGGAKLRAVGRCIYAMQVTDTRTFDAYWDDPVFHSKRPVRNGTRKTIMGDNIYHRSAGTLAWIQEDSHHSQVDGSPEPSNIKNDTQTNRVLISRRFYYFGALAPLVPHHILTQLGYRNQIGHRKFPLVGAQPLLDWIEAKYRRQTNTVIGDPYQFMESGARYSKRMDKILD
;
A
#
# COMPACT_ATOMS: atom_id res chain seq x y z
N MET A 1 -6.79 -15.15 15.88
CA MET A 1 -6.76 -15.87 14.57
C MET A 1 -6.44 -14.85 13.47
N PRO A 2 -5.59 -15.17 12.49
CA PRO A 2 -5.28 -14.29 11.38
C PRO A 2 -6.50 -13.89 10.57
N SER A 3 -6.41 -12.72 9.93
CA SER A 3 -7.49 -12.11 9.18
C SER A 3 -7.00 -11.61 7.82
N VAL A 4 -7.94 -11.35 6.92
CA VAL A 4 -7.68 -10.72 5.61
C VAL A 4 -8.41 -9.39 5.56
N TYR A 5 -7.66 -8.30 5.43
CA TYR A 5 -8.19 -6.96 5.20
C TYR A 5 -8.29 -6.71 3.70
N MET A 6 -9.47 -6.42 3.21
CA MET A 6 -9.70 -6.12 1.80
C MET A 6 -10.23 -4.70 1.63
N TYR A 7 -9.68 -3.96 0.67
CA TYR A 7 -10.15 -2.62 0.37
C TYR A 7 -10.05 -2.30 -1.13
N VAL A 8 -10.72 -1.24 -1.55
CA VAL A 8 -10.71 -0.77 -2.94
C VAL A 8 -9.53 0.17 -3.18
N VAL A 9 -8.69 -0.17 -4.14
CA VAL A 9 -7.62 0.67 -4.67
C VAL A 9 -8.24 1.57 -5.74
N ALA A 10 -8.38 2.85 -5.42
CA ALA A 10 -8.94 3.85 -6.32
C ALA A 10 -7.87 4.52 -7.19
N ARG A 11 -6.63 4.53 -6.73
CA ARG A 11 -5.42 5.05 -7.40
C ARG A 11 -4.28 4.11 -7.10
N ASP A 12 -3.44 3.85 -8.09
CA ASP A 12 -2.32 2.94 -7.95
C ASP A 12 -1.08 3.51 -8.63
N PHE A 13 -0.24 4.14 -7.83
CA PHE A 13 1.07 4.68 -8.21
C PHE A 13 2.22 3.78 -7.76
N GLY A 14 1.95 2.70 -7.00
CA GLY A 14 2.97 1.94 -6.30
C GLY A 14 3.53 2.66 -5.07
N PHE A 15 2.72 3.53 -4.45
CA PHE A 15 3.07 4.28 -3.25
C PHE A 15 2.48 3.67 -1.97
N ALA A 16 1.19 3.29 -2.01
CA ALA A 16 0.48 2.69 -0.87
C ALA A 16 -0.45 1.55 -1.32
N PRO A 17 0.08 0.31 -1.41
CA PRO A 17 1.38 -0.16 -0.93
C PRO A 17 2.54 0.21 -1.86
N ASN A 18 3.75 0.20 -1.30
CA ASN A 18 4.99 0.30 -2.07
C ASN A 18 5.62 -1.08 -2.25
N PRO A 19 5.58 -1.68 -3.45
CA PRO A 19 6.05 -3.05 -3.68
C PRO A 19 7.51 -3.14 -4.12
N PHE A 20 8.21 -2.01 -4.23
CA PHE A 20 9.54 -1.95 -4.83
C PHE A 20 10.65 -2.39 -3.86
N HIS A 21 11.84 -2.63 -4.42
CA HIS A 21 13.06 -2.98 -3.66
C HIS A 21 12.95 -4.28 -2.84
N GLY A 22 12.20 -5.29 -3.37
CA GLY A 22 12.16 -6.64 -2.80
C GLY A 22 11.30 -6.82 -1.54
N VAL A 23 10.66 -5.77 -1.06
CA VAL A 23 9.76 -5.78 0.09
C VAL A 23 8.54 -4.92 -0.20
N CYS A 24 7.34 -5.40 0.17
CA CYS A 24 6.13 -4.62 0.06
C CYS A 24 5.82 -3.93 1.40
N THR A 25 5.59 -2.62 1.36
CA THR A 25 5.33 -1.83 2.57
C THR A 25 4.02 -1.05 2.44
N LEU A 26 3.34 -0.87 3.55
CA LEU A 26 2.19 0.03 3.67
C LEU A 26 2.49 1.00 4.81
N ALA A 27 3.19 2.10 4.47
CA ALA A 27 3.62 3.13 5.40
C ALA A 27 2.65 4.32 5.43
N THR A 28 1.97 4.58 4.32
CA THR A 28 1.05 5.72 4.18
C THR A 28 -0.37 5.24 3.92
N CYS A 29 -1.33 6.15 3.96
CA CYS A 29 -2.75 5.82 3.78
C CYS A 29 -3.26 4.75 4.78
N LYS A 30 -4.48 4.32 4.65
CA LYS A 30 -5.11 3.20 5.38
C LYS A 30 -4.77 3.12 6.89
N PRO A 31 -4.84 4.23 7.67
CA PRO A 31 -4.39 4.24 9.05
C PRO A 31 -5.08 3.18 9.93
N VAL A 32 -6.36 2.89 9.69
CA VAL A 32 -7.09 1.87 10.45
C VAL A 32 -6.53 0.47 10.19
N ILE A 33 -6.25 0.12 8.92
CA ILE A 33 -5.63 -1.18 8.58
C ILE A 33 -4.25 -1.26 9.22
N ARG A 34 -3.42 -0.21 9.07
CA ARG A 34 -2.08 -0.17 9.67
C ARG A 34 -2.10 -0.31 11.20
N LYS A 35 -3.09 0.31 11.84
CA LYS A 35 -3.27 0.23 13.31
C LYS A 35 -3.66 -1.18 13.77
N THR A 36 -4.51 -1.88 13.02
CA THR A 36 -5.19 -3.08 13.53
C THR A 36 -4.65 -4.40 12.98
N ALA A 37 -4.05 -4.41 11.78
CA ALA A 37 -3.48 -5.62 11.20
C ALA A 37 -2.27 -6.11 12.01
N GLN A 38 -2.17 -7.42 12.22
CA GLN A 38 -1.10 -8.06 12.97
C GLN A 38 -0.21 -8.89 12.03
N VAL A 39 0.98 -9.26 12.51
CA VAL A 39 1.83 -10.23 11.81
C VAL A 39 1.05 -11.52 11.58
N GLY A 40 1.07 -12.04 10.35
CA GLY A 40 0.27 -13.16 9.89
C GLY A 40 -1.03 -12.77 9.17
N ASP A 41 -1.55 -11.56 9.38
CA ASP A 41 -2.70 -11.07 8.62
C ASP A 41 -2.34 -10.78 7.16
N TRP A 42 -3.35 -10.78 6.30
CA TRP A 42 -3.21 -10.37 4.91
C TRP A 42 -3.89 -9.03 4.65
N VAL A 43 -3.29 -8.25 3.76
CA VAL A 43 -3.90 -7.04 3.20
C VAL A 43 -4.01 -7.22 1.68
N VAL A 44 -5.23 -7.12 1.18
CA VAL A 44 -5.55 -7.32 -0.25
C VAL A 44 -6.19 -6.06 -0.81
N GLY A 45 -5.59 -5.53 -1.86
CA GLY A 45 -6.11 -4.41 -2.62
C GLY A 45 -6.88 -4.89 -3.84
N MET A 46 -8.16 -4.61 -3.88
CA MET A 46 -9.03 -4.89 -5.03
C MET A 46 -9.18 -3.64 -5.90
N GLY A 47 -9.19 -3.81 -7.20
CA GLY A 47 -9.31 -2.69 -8.13
C GLY A 47 -10.64 -1.95 -8.01
N GLY A 48 -10.60 -0.62 -8.12
CA GLY A 48 -11.77 0.25 -8.11
C GLY A 48 -12.24 0.65 -9.51
N ALA A 49 -13.42 1.28 -9.57
CA ALA A 49 -14.00 1.79 -10.81
C ALA A 49 -13.13 2.86 -11.49
N LYS A 50 -12.46 3.73 -10.71
CA LYS A 50 -11.52 4.74 -11.22
C LYS A 50 -10.37 4.13 -12.04
N LEU A 51 -9.93 2.92 -11.69
CA LEU A 51 -8.91 2.16 -12.42
C LEU A 51 -9.49 1.24 -13.49
N ARG A 52 -10.82 1.20 -13.66
CA ARG A 52 -11.52 0.21 -14.54
C ARG A 52 -11.12 -1.23 -14.20
N ALA A 53 -10.90 -1.51 -12.92
CA ALA A 53 -10.32 -2.77 -12.43
C ALA A 53 -11.22 -3.49 -11.40
N VAL A 54 -12.53 -3.23 -11.41
CA VAL A 54 -13.48 -3.88 -10.50
C VAL A 54 -13.37 -5.40 -10.63
N GLY A 55 -13.32 -6.11 -9.47
CA GLY A 55 -13.17 -7.56 -9.42
C GLY A 55 -11.73 -8.07 -9.62
N ARG A 56 -10.77 -7.18 -9.90
CA ARG A 56 -9.35 -7.55 -10.08
C ARG A 56 -8.57 -7.37 -8.78
N CYS A 57 -7.64 -8.30 -8.51
CA CYS A 57 -6.72 -8.21 -7.40
C CYS A 57 -5.48 -7.40 -7.82
N ILE A 58 -5.29 -6.20 -7.27
CA ILE A 58 -4.14 -5.34 -7.56
C ILE A 58 -2.89 -5.85 -6.83
N TYR A 59 -3.06 -6.25 -5.59
CA TYR A 59 -2.00 -6.84 -4.78
C TYR A 59 -2.56 -7.66 -3.62
N ALA A 60 -1.74 -8.56 -3.10
CA ALA A 60 -1.94 -9.24 -1.83
C ALA A 60 -0.62 -9.30 -1.08
N MET A 61 -0.61 -8.89 0.19
CA MET A 61 0.57 -8.93 1.04
C MET A 61 0.24 -9.53 2.40
N GLN A 62 1.05 -10.50 2.86
CA GLN A 62 1.00 -10.97 4.23
C GLN A 62 1.86 -10.05 5.10
N VAL A 63 1.32 -9.56 6.20
CA VAL A 63 2.11 -8.79 7.17
C VAL A 63 3.12 -9.74 7.81
N THR A 64 4.41 -9.54 7.56
CA THR A 64 5.49 -10.35 8.12
C THR A 64 6.25 -9.65 9.23
N ASP A 65 6.15 -8.31 9.27
CA ASP A 65 6.79 -7.47 10.28
C ASP A 65 6.09 -6.11 10.36
N THR A 66 6.37 -5.36 11.41
CA THR A 66 5.89 -3.98 11.58
C THR A 66 6.97 -3.10 12.19
N ARG A 67 6.99 -1.81 11.85
CA ARG A 67 7.88 -0.80 12.42
C ARG A 67 7.09 0.44 12.84
N THR A 68 7.67 1.24 13.72
CA THR A 68 7.29 2.66 13.83
C THR A 68 7.85 3.43 12.64
N PHE A 69 7.35 4.64 12.40
CA PHE A 69 7.91 5.48 11.33
C PHE A 69 9.38 5.78 11.56
N ASP A 70 9.77 6.14 12.79
CA ASP A 70 11.16 6.44 13.10
C ASP A 70 12.05 5.21 12.89
N ALA A 71 11.64 4.03 13.38
CA ALA A 71 12.38 2.79 13.16
C ALA A 71 12.42 2.37 11.68
N TYR A 72 11.40 2.72 10.89
CA TYR A 72 11.40 2.49 9.45
C TYR A 72 12.33 3.45 8.71
N TRP A 73 12.40 4.70 9.19
CA TRP A 73 13.28 5.72 8.66
C TRP A 73 14.75 5.39 8.94
N ASP A 74 15.08 5.03 10.18
CA ASP A 74 16.45 4.84 10.64
C ASP A 74 17.08 3.52 10.16
N ASP A 75 16.28 2.50 9.84
CA ASP A 75 16.80 1.20 9.43
C ASP A 75 17.35 1.26 7.98
N PRO A 76 18.68 1.00 7.80
CA PRO A 76 19.33 1.03 6.48
C PRO A 76 18.67 0.11 5.43
N VAL A 77 18.04 -0.98 5.85
CA VAL A 77 17.33 -1.91 4.97
C VAL A 77 16.21 -1.21 4.18
N PHE A 78 15.65 -0.13 4.73
CA PHE A 78 14.56 0.64 4.11
C PHE A 78 14.99 2.00 3.54
N HIS A 79 16.29 2.30 3.44
CA HIS A 79 16.76 3.54 2.82
C HIS A 79 16.34 3.64 1.36
N SER A 80 16.29 2.51 0.62
CA SER A 80 15.80 2.47 -0.75
C SER A 80 14.29 2.80 -0.89
N LYS A 81 13.57 2.84 0.21
CA LYS A 81 12.16 3.26 0.30
C LYS A 81 12.00 4.77 0.51
N ARG A 82 13.07 5.52 0.77
CA ARG A 82 13.05 6.98 0.83
C ARG A 82 12.87 7.54 -0.58
N PRO A 83 12.01 8.54 -0.79
CA PRO A 83 11.76 9.10 -2.11
C PRO A 83 12.98 9.87 -2.63
N VAL A 84 13.26 9.71 -3.93
CA VAL A 84 14.28 10.48 -4.66
C VAL A 84 13.57 11.16 -5.83
N ARG A 85 13.23 12.44 -5.67
CA ARG A 85 12.32 13.15 -6.61
C ARG A 85 12.88 13.36 -8.03
N ASN A 86 14.18 13.40 -8.19
CA ASN A 86 14.87 13.45 -9.49
C ASN A 86 15.35 12.06 -9.95
N GLY A 87 14.88 11.00 -9.33
CA GLY A 87 15.26 9.63 -9.62
C GLY A 87 14.36 8.93 -10.65
N THR A 88 14.40 7.61 -10.65
CA THR A 88 13.53 6.78 -11.46
C THR A 88 12.11 6.76 -10.89
N ARG A 89 11.11 6.34 -11.68
CA ARG A 89 9.72 6.20 -11.18
C ARG A 89 9.61 5.39 -9.90
N LYS A 90 10.40 4.32 -9.76
CA LYS A 90 10.42 3.49 -8.54
C LYS A 90 10.93 4.25 -7.32
N THR A 91 11.97 5.04 -7.48
CA THR A 91 12.57 5.81 -6.39
C THR A 91 11.77 7.06 -6.06
N ILE A 92 11.08 7.66 -7.04
CA ILE A 92 10.14 8.77 -6.81
C ILE A 92 8.99 8.34 -5.89
N MET A 93 8.52 7.07 -6.01
CA MET A 93 7.40 6.53 -5.24
C MET A 93 7.78 6.00 -3.85
N GLY A 94 8.96 6.33 -3.33
CA GLY A 94 9.32 5.95 -1.96
C GLY A 94 8.24 6.32 -0.94
N ASP A 95 7.90 5.39 -0.04
CA ASP A 95 6.87 5.56 1.00
C ASP A 95 7.43 5.77 2.42
N ASN A 96 8.77 5.74 2.57
CA ASN A 96 9.46 6.06 3.81
C ASN A 96 9.67 7.57 3.91
N ILE A 97 8.63 8.28 4.36
CA ILE A 97 8.51 9.74 4.26
C ILE A 97 8.21 10.42 5.59
N TYR A 98 7.93 9.69 6.64
CA TYR A 98 7.61 10.23 7.95
C TYR A 98 8.65 9.83 8.98
N HIS A 99 9.16 10.79 9.72
CA HIS A 99 10.05 10.58 10.85
C HIS A 99 10.01 11.78 11.81
N ARG A 100 10.72 11.72 12.92
CA ARG A 100 10.87 12.82 13.85
C ARG A 100 12.34 13.15 14.06
N SER A 101 12.63 14.42 14.27
CA SER A 101 13.95 14.82 14.72
C SER A 101 14.18 14.38 16.16
N ALA A 102 15.41 14.06 16.50
CA ALA A 102 15.80 13.76 17.87
C ALA A 102 15.34 14.88 18.83
N GLY A 103 14.64 14.49 19.89
CA GLY A 103 14.16 15.42 20.92
C GLY A 103 12.87 16.17 20.57
N THR A 104 12.22 15.91 19.43
CA THR A 104 10.93 16.51 19.07
C THR A 104 9.83 15.47 18.89
N LEU A 105 8.57 15.89 19.09
CA LEU A 105 7.39 15.08 18.76
C LEU A 105 6.78 15.46 17.41
N ALA A 106 7.28 16.49 16.76
CA ALA A 106 6.79 16.97 15.47
C ALA A 106 7.16 16.02 14.34
N TRP A 107 6.19 15.72 13.50
CA TRP A 107 6.43 14.94 12.30
C TRP A 107 7.13 15.76 11.22
N ILE A 108 8.18 15.20 10.66
CA ILE A 108 8.78 15.64 9.40
C ILE A 108 8.15 14.80 8.29
N GLN A 109 7.76 15.45 7.21
CA GLN A 109 7.34 14.80 5.97
C GLN A 109 8.35 15.13 4.89
N GLU A 110 8.98 14.11 4.33
CA GLU A 110 9.87 14.24 3.18
C GLU A 110 9.09 14.57 1.90
N ASP A 111 9.75 15.25 0.96
CA ASP A 111 9.17 15.56 -0.33
C ASP A 111 8.84 14.26 -1.11
N SER A 112 7.56 14.05 -1.37
CA SER A 112 7.02 12.78 -1.85
C SER A 112 5.72 12.97 -2.64
N HIS A 113 5.11 11.87 -3.04
CA HIS A 113 3.75 11.85 -3.59
C HIS A 113 2.70 12.52 -2.68
N HIS A 114 2.93 12.56 -1.37
CA HIS A 114 2.03 13.14 -0.38
C HIS A 114 2.38 14.57 0.05
N SER A 115 3.36 15.20 -0.59
CA SER A 115 3.71 16.60 -0.36
C SER A 115 2.90 17.56 -1.24
N GLN A 116 3.00 18.86 -1.00
CA GLN A 116 2.46 19.90 -1.88
C GLN A 116 3.27 19.97 -3.20
N VAL A 117 2.78 20.70 -4.19
CA VAL A 117 3.42 20.80 -5.52
C VAL A 117 4.84 21.32 -5.43
N ASP A 118 5.10 22.26 -4.54
CA ASP A 118 6.43 22.84 -4.27
C ASP A 118 7.36 21.95 -3.40
N GLY A 119 6.89 20.77 -3.00
CA GLY A 119 7.63 19.85 -2.13
C GLY A 119 7.42 20.08 -0.63
N SER A 120 6.77 21.17 -0.25
CA SER A 120 6.49 21.45 1.17
C SER A 120 5.53 20.43 1.79
N PRO A 121 5.53 20.30 3.12
CA PRO A 121 4.65 19.38 3.82
C PRO A 121 3.15 19.64 3.55
N GLU A 122 2.37 18.58 3.34
CA GLU A 122 0.91 18.65 3.16
C GLU A 122 0.20 18.23 4.46
N PRO A 123 -0.35 19.20 5.24
CA PRO A 123 -0.86 18.93 6.59
C PRO A 123 -1.97 17.89 6.65
N SER A 124 -2.83 17.80 5.63
CA SER A 124 -3.93 16.84 5.62
C SER A 124 -3.44 15.41 5.41
N ASN A 125 -2.40 15.22 4.62
CA ASN A 125 -1.75 13.93 4.43
C ASN A 125 -1.01 13.52 5.71
N ILE A 126 -0.24 14.44 6.32
CA ILE A 126 0.43 14.19 7.61
C ILE A 126 -0.60 13.75 8.65
N LYS A 127 -1.65 14.54 8.84
CA LYS A 127 -2.72 14.24 9.81
C LYS A 127 -3.36 12.88 9.56
N ASN A 128 -3.60 12.51 8.30
CA ASN A 128 -4.20 11.22 7.96
C ASN A 128 -3.23 10.07 8.22
N ASP A 129 -2.00 10.19 7.77
CA ASP A 129 -1.06 9.08 7.77
C ASP A 129 -0.48 8.81 9.15
N THR A 130 -0.28 9.86 9.96
CA THR A 130 0.28 9.74 11.30
C THR A 130 -0.75 9.45 12.40
N GLN A 131 -2.03 9.18 12.05
CA GLN A 131 -3.03 8.67 13.01
C GLN A 131 -2.58 7.37 13.69
N THR A 132 -1.64 6.66 13.10
CA THR A 132 -0.97 5.51 13.71
C THR A 132 0.50 5.53 13.35
N ASN A 133 1.36 5.43 14.35
CA ASN A 133 2.80 5.30 14.17
C ASN A 133 3.17 3.85 13.87
N ARG A 134 2.69 3.36 12.71
CA ARG A 134 2.90 1.96 12.34
C ARG A 134 2.97 1.78 10.82
N VAL A 135 4.02 1.10 10.39
CA VAL A 135 4.28 0.64 9.03
C VAL A 135 4.07 -0.87 8.98
N LEU A 136 3.31 -1.37 8.01
CA LEU A 136 3.20 -2.80 7.74
C LEU A 136 4.24 -3.20 6.70
N ILE A 137 4.95 -4.30 6.95
CA ILE A 137 6.02 -4.82 6.10
C ILE A 137 5.68 -6.23 5.69
N SER A 138 5.90 -6.53 4.41
CA SER A 138 5.69 -7.85 3.85
C SER A 138 6.90 -8.33 3.06
N ARG A 139 7.40 -9.51 3.44
CA ARG A 139 8.34 -10.32 2.67
C ARG A 139 7.65 -11.52 2.02
N ARG A 140 6.31 -11.49 1.93
CA ARG A 140 5.45 -12.44 1.21
C ARG A 140 4.31 -11.68 0.56
N PHE A 141 4.50 -11.29 -0.70
CA PHE A 141 3.51 -10.50 -1.42
C PHE A 141 3.45 -10.86 -2.89
N TYR A 142 2.36 -10.45 -3.52
CA TYR A 142 2.11 -10.45 -4.95
C TYR A 142 1.63 -9.05 -5.33
N TYR A 143 2.31 -8.40 -6.25
CA TYR A 143 1.87 -7.11 -6.74
C TYR A 143 1.65 -7.19 -8.25
N PHE A 144 0.39 -7.13 -8.64
CA PHE A 144 -0.03 -7.33 -10.03
C PHE A 144 -0.13 -6.02 -10.81
N GLY A 145 -0.39 -4.88 -10.14
CA GLY A 145 -0.55 -3.59 -10.79
C GLY A 145 -1.51 -3.64 -11.97
N ALA A 146 -1.10 -3.11 -13.11
CA ALA A 146 -1.90 -3.08 -14.34
C ALA A 146 -2.16 -4.48 -14.95
N LEU A 147 -1.41 -5.50 -14.54
CA LEU A 147 -1.67 -6.90 -14.91
C LEU A 147 -2.59 -7.63 -13.92
N ALA A 148 -3.32 -6.88 -13.10
CA ALA A 148 -4.21 -7.40 -12.07
C ALA A 148 -5.17 -8.47 -12.61
N PRO A 149 -5.13 -9.71 -12.09
CA PRO A 149 -6.01 -10.78 -12.54
C PRO A 149 -7.43 -10.55 -12.05
N LEU A 150 -8.40 -10.95 -12.87
CA LEU A 150 -9.80 -11.01 -12.46
C LEU A 150 -9.96 -12.18 -11.49
N VAL A 151 -10.41 -11.88 -10.28
CA VAL A 151 -10.71 -12.92 -9.29
C VAL A 151 -11.99 -13.64 -9.70
N PRO A 152 -12.03 -14.99 -9.66
CA PRO A 152 -13.23 -15.73 -9.98
C PRO A 152 -14.43 -15.26 -9.15
N HIS A 153 -15.56 -15.00 -9.80
CA HIS A 153 -16.74 -14.41 -9.17
C HIS A 153 -17.23 -15.23 -7.98
N HIS A 154 -17.21 -16.57 -8.09
CA HIS A 154 -17.65 -17.46 -7.01
C HIS A 154 -16.82 -17.29 -5.74
N ILE A 155 -15.51 -17.02 -5.84
CA ILE A 155 -14.65 -16.77 -4.66
C ILE A 155 -15.09 -15.49 -3.94
N LEU A 156 -15.33 -14.40 -4.68
CA LEU A 156 -15.77 -13.13 -4.10
C LEU A 156 -17.18 -13.25 -3.50
N THR A 157 -18.08 -13.97 -4.14
CA THR A 157 -19.44 -14.21 -3.67
C THR A 157 -19.45 -15.05 -2.38
N GLN A 158 -18.69 -16.14 -2.35
CA GLN A 158 -18.55 -17.00 -1.18
C GLN A 158 -17.97 -16.24 0.02
N LEU A 159 -17.00 -15.35 -0.25
CA LEU A 159 -16.41 -14.49 0.77
C LEU A 159 -17.38 -13.37 1.24
N GLY A 160 -18.44 -13.09 0.48
CA GLY A 160 -19.32 -11.95 0.73
C GLY A 160 -18.64 -10.60 0.47
N TYR A 161 -17.60 -10.59 -0.39
CA TYR A 161 -16.90 -9.36 -0.73
C TYR A 161 -17.75 -8.45 -1.63
N ARG A 162 -17.82 -7.17 -1.26
CA ARG A 162 -18.44 -6.11 -2.09
C ARG A 162 -17.42 -5.01 -2.34
N ASN A 163 -17.34 -4.57 -3.59
CA ASN A 163 -16.48 -3.46 -3.99
C ASN A 163 -17.10 -2.13 -3.55
N GLN A 164 -16.72 -1.65 -2.38
CA GLN A 164 -17.25 -0.42 -1.78
C GLN A 164 -16.20 0.34 -0.97
N ILE A 165 -16.46 1.61 -0.69
CA ILE A 165 -15.59 2.49 0.11
C ILE A 165 -15.34 1.88 1.50
N GLY A 166 -14.14 2.12 2.03
CA GLY A 166 -13.66 1.57 3.29
C GLY A 166 -12.91 0.26 3.09
N HIS A 167 -12.78 -0.52 4.17
CA HIS A 167 -12.21 -1.85 4.13
C HIS A 167 -13.15 -2.85 4.79
N ARG A 168 -12.96 -4.11 4.46
CA ARG A 168 -13.61 -5.25 5.11
C ARG A 168 -12.54 -6.13 5.75
N LYS A 169 -12.87 -6.70 6.88
CA LYS A 169 -12.04 -7.67 7.58
C LYS A 169 -12.76 -9.02 7.56
N PHE A 170 -12.10 -10.03 7.04
CA PHE A 170 -12.59 -11.39 6.96
C PHE A 170 -11.72 -12.32 7.81
N PRO A 171 -12.27 -13.33 8.47
CA PRO A 171 -11.48 -14.41 9.04
C PRO A 171 -10.64 -15.08 7.95
N LEU A 172 -9.39 -15.44 8.26
CA LEU A 172 -8.49 -16.07 7.27
C LEU A 172 -9.13 -17.33 6.67
N VAL A 173 -9.79 -18.16 7.49
CA VAL A 173 -10.45 -19.39 7.03
C VAL A 173 -11.50 -19.12 5.94
N GLY A 174 -12.26 -18.04 6.05
CA GLY A 174 -13.25 -17.66 5.04
C GLY A 174 -12.63 -17.09 3.76
N ALA A 175 -11.45 -16.48 3.86
CA ALA A 175 -10.73 -15.90 2.74
C ALA A 175 -9.67 -16.85 2.13
N GLN A 176 -9.49 -18.04 2.72
CA GLN A 176 -8.52 -19.02 2.24
C GLN A 176 -8.67 -19.35 0.75
N PRO A 177 -9.88 -19.54 0.18
CA PRO A 177 -10.04 -19.79 -1.24
C PRO A 177 -9.45 -18.70 -2.16
N LEU A 178 -9.47 -17.43 -1.73
CA LEU A 178 -8.83 -16.34 -2.46
C LEU A 178 -7.31 -16.46 -2.44
N LEU A 179 -6.74 -16.76 -1.28
CA LEU A 179 -5.28 -16.90 -1.13
C LEU A 179 -4.78 -18.13 -1.86
N ASP A 180 -5.48 -19.25 -1.76
CA ASP A 180 -5.15 -20.49 -2.48
C ASP A 180 -5.18 -20.29 -4.00
N TRP A 181 -6.17 -19.54 -4.49
CA TRP A 181 -6.25 -19.19 -5.92
C TRP A 181 -5.05 -18.33 -6.35
N ILE A 182 -4.65 -17.34 -5.56
CA ILE A 182 -3.46 -16.53 -5.84
C ILE A 182 -2.21 -17.41 -5.85
N GLU A 183 -2.02 -18.22 -4.82
CA GLU A 183 -0.83 -19.07 -4.66
C GLU A 183 -0.73 -20.16 -5.72
N ALA A 184 -1.83 -20.83 -6.04
CA ALA A 184 -1.83 -21.84 -7.09
C ALA A 184 -1.37 -21.28 -8.44
N LYS A 185 -1.73 -20.04 -8.74
CA LYS A 185 -1.46 -19.42 -10.04
C LYS A 185 -0.15 -18.64 -10.10
N TYR A 186 0.27 -18.03 -8.98
CA TYR A 186 1.35 -17.05 -8.96
C TYR A 186 2.49 -17.38 -7.97
N ARG A 187 2.53 -18.58 -7.40
CA ARG A 187 3.52 -18.98 -6.40
C ARG A 187 4.99 -18.70 -6.78
N ARG A 188 5.32 -18.85 -8.06
CA ARG A 188 6.67 -18.58 -8.58
C ARG A 188 7.01 -17.10 -8.68
N GLN A 189 6.03 -16.23 -8.50
CA GLN A 189 6.14 -14.77 -8.59
C GLN A 189 5.97 -14.09 -7.22
N THR A 190 6.13 -14.85 -6.14
CA THR A 190 6.15 -14.30 -4.78
C THR A 190 7.27 -13.28 -4.64
N ASN A 191 6.99 -12.18 -3.94
CA ASN A 191 7.91 -11.04 -3.72
C ASN A 191 8.34 -10.33 -5.02
N THR A 192 7.49 -10.36 -6.03
CA THR A 192 7.76 -9.77 -7.33
C THR A 192 6.71 -8.71 -7.67
N VAL A 193 7.17 -7.65 -8.32
CA VAL A 193 6.30 -6.69 -9.04
C VAL A 193 6.03 -7.30 -10.41
N ILE A 194 4.83 -7.87 -10.57
CA ILE A 194 4.42 -8.63 -11.78
C ILE A 194 4.03 -7.67 -12.90
N GLY A 195 3.35 -6.58 -12.57
CA GLY A 195 3.00 -5.51 -13.48
C GLY A 195 3.24 -4.15 -12.84
N ASP A 196 3.52 -3.15 -13.66
CA ASP A 196 3.68 -1.77 -13.20
C ASP A 196 2.38 -1.26 -12.55
N PRO A 197 2.45 -0.32 -11.60
CA PRO A 197 1.27 0.36 -11.10
C PRO A 197 0.44 0.96 -12.25
N TYR A 198 -0.88 1.01 -12.08
CA TYR A 198 -1.79 1.56 -13.11
C TYR A 198 -1.43 2.99 -13.54
N GLN A 199 -0.98 3.81 -12.61
CA GLN A 199 -0.63 5.21 -12.85
C GLN A 199 0.89 5.46 -12.73
N PHE A 200 1.69 4.47 -13.06
CA PHE A 200 3.15 4.55 -12.89
C PHE A 200 3.81 5.59 -13.78
N MET A 201 3.21 5.87 -14.94
CA MET A 201 3.71 6.94 -15.84
C MET A 201 3.58 8.33 -15.21
N GLU A 202 2.62 8.50 -14.30
CA GLU A 202 2.32 9.73 -13.56
C GLU A 202 2.99 9.79 -12.18
N SER A 203 4.07 9.03 -11.96
CA SER A 203 4.73 8.94 -10.64
C SER A 203 5.28 10.26 -10.11
N GLY A 204 5.48 11.27 -10.95
CA GLY A 204 5.83 12.63 -10.55
C GLY A 204 4.70 13.37 -9.83
N ALA A 205 3.45 12.98 -10.07
CA ALA A 205 2.27 13.63 -9.53
C ALA A 205 2.18 13.54 -8.00
N ARG A 206 1.49 14.48 -7.39
CA ARG A 206 1.27 14.57 -5.95
C ARG A 206 -0.20 14.38 -5.61
N TYR A 207 -0.50 14.05 -4.37
CA TYR A 207 -1.87 13.80 -3.91
C TYR A 207 -2.20 14.59 -2.66
N SER A 208 -3.32 15.28 -2.67
CA SER A 208 -3.89 15.92 -1.49
C SER A 208 -5.07 15.14 -0.94
N LYS A 209 -4.97 14.73 0.32
CA LYS A 209 -6.05 14.07 1.05
C LYS A 209 -7.25 15.02 1.25
N ARG A 210 -6.99 16.30 1.50
CA ARG A 210 -8.04 17.31 1.70
C ARG A 210 -8.93 17.44 0.48
N MET A 211 -8.34 17.45 -0.71
CA MET A 211 -9.05 17.64 -1.98
C MET A 211 -9.46 16.32 -2.65
N ASP A 212 -9.00 15.17 -2.15
CA ASP A 212 -9.13 13.83 -2.74
C ASP A 212 -8.74 13.79 -4.24
N LYS A 213 -7.71 14.53 -4.63
CA LYS A 213 -7.25 14.58 -6.03
C LYS A 213 -5.74 14.67 -6.17
N ILE A 214 -5.30 14.35 -7.37
CA ILE A 214 -3.92 14.54 -7.81
C ILE A 214 -3.70 16.04 -8.04
N LEU A 215 -2.52 16.50 -7.63
CA LEU A 215 -2.00 17.84 -7.83
C LEU A 215 -0.96 17.78 -8.93
N ASP A 216 -1.10 18.65 -9.90
CA ASP A 216 -0.16 18.85 -11.01
C ASP A 216 0.74 20.04 -10.73
#